data_f90a3869634a44fbfcb2d0b1a31b5b7d
#
_entry.id   f90a3869634a44fbfcb2d0b1a31b5b7d
#
_cell.length_a   1.000
_cell.length_b   1.000
_cell.length_c   1.000
_cell.angle_alpha   90.00
_cell.angle_beta   90.00
_cell.angle_gamma   90.00
#
_symmetry.space_group_name_H-M   'P 1'
#
loop_
_entity.id
_entity.type
_entity.pdbx_description
1 polymer ?
#
loop_
_entity_poly.entity_id
_entity_poly.type
_entity_poly.pdbx_seq_one_letter_code
_entity_poly.pdbx_strand_id
1 'polypeptide(L)'
;MRKTKIVCTIGPASEAPETLEKLIKNGMNVARLNFSHGDFDEHQARIDSIREVSARLKKNVAILLDTKGPEVRTHTMEGGAIQLEKGQPLIISTEEVVGTTEKISVTHGGLTEDMEVGKKILLDDGLIELEVTGIEDKEVHTKVLNNGELKNKKGVNLPNVKVNLPGITEKDADDIEFGIRNNVDFIAASFVRRASDVLEIRELLEKHGAEDTFIVPKIENQEGIDNVEEILEVSDGLMVARGDMGVEIPPEEVPLVQKRLIKRCNFLAKPVITATQMLDSMQHNPRPTRAEASDVANAIFDGTDAIMLSGETAAGDYPVESVETMSNIALRAESSLQYRNTLDEKTKESKPSITNSIGQSVAYTAHSLNASAILTATESGYTARIVSKYRPESPIIAVTSNERVYRRLALIWGVQGLLGTKSSTTDEMLDVTVSKALSEELVSRGDLVVISAGVPVGETGTTNLMKVHVIGETVAKGQGIGRYTAAGRVVVAGSAEEANAKMTEGAVLVTQATDKDMMPAVEKALAVVTEEGGLTSHAAVVGLNLGIPVVVGVEEARSLFEDGEEITVDASRGDIYRGHASVL
;
A
#
# COMPACT_ATOMS: atom_id res chain seq x y z
N MET A 1 12.03 -5.23 -3.77
CA MET A 1 10.58 -4.90 -4.03
C MET A 1 10.31 -3.50 -3.49
N ARG A 2 9.70 -2.60 -4.29
CA ARG A 2 9.26 -1.28 -3.82
C ARG A 2 8.04 -1.42 -2.90
N LYS A 3 8.01 -0.70 -1.80
CA LYS A 3 6.96 -0.75 -0.78
C LYS A 3 5.90 0.34 -0.97
N THR A 4 6.31 1.57 -1.28
CA THR A 4 5.42 2.69 -1.61
C THR A 4 4.71 2.44 -2.92
N LYS A 5 3.40 2.63 -2.96
CA LYS A 5 2.58 2.38 -4.14
C LYS A 5 2.58 3.58 -5.08
N ILE A 6 2.31 3.35 -6.36
CA ILE A 6 2.18 4.41 -7.37
C ILE A 6 0.76 4.38 -7.94
N VAL A 7 0.09 5.52 -7.86
CA VAL A 7 -1.19 5.80 -8.50
C VAL A 7 -0.93 6.63 -9.75
N CYS A 8 -1.41 6.18 -10.91
CA CYS A 8 -1.27 6.89 -12.17
C CYS A 8 -2.64 7.28 -12.72
N THR A 9 -2.82 8.54 -13.08
CA THR A 9 -4.03 8.98 -13.79
C THR A 9 -3.93 8.56 -15.24
N ILE A 10 -4.95 7.83 -15.70
CA ILE A 10 -5.04 7.36 -17.09
C ILE A 10 -5.84 8.36 -17.90
N GLY A 11 -5.29 8.74 -19.03
CA GLY A 11 -5.88 9.66 -19.98
C GLY A 11 -5.27 9.49 -21.38
N PRO A 12 -5.45 10.45 -22.27
CA PRO A 12 -5.04 10.32 -23.68
C PRO A 12 -3.58 9.91 -23.91
N ALA A 13 -2.66 10.30 -23.00
CA ALA A 13 -1.25 9.96 -23.12
C ALA A 13 -0.94 8.51 -22.69
N SER A 14 -1.82 7.85 -21.96
CA SER A 14 -1.54 6.56 -21.30
C SER A 14 -2.59 5.46 -21.52
N GLU A 15 -3.72 5.75 -22.17
CA GLU A 15 -4.83 4.79 -22.34
C GLU A 15 -4.55 3.66 -23.34
N ALA A 16 -3.54 3.81 -24.22
CA ALA A 16 -3.17 2.78 -25.18
C ALA A 16 -2.61 1.53 -24.45
N PRO A 17 -3.02 0.29 -24.85
CA PRO A 17 -2.60 -0.95 -24.19
C PRO A 17 -1.09 -1.11 -24.07
N GLU A 18 -0.32 -0.68 -25.06
CA GLU A 18 1.14 -0.74 -25.09
C GLU A 18 1.76 0.20 -24.03
N THR A 19 1.16 1.36 -23.83
CA THR A 19 1.59 2.32 -22.81
C THR A 19 1.19 1.82 -21.43
N LEU A 20 -0.03 1.33 -21.26
CA LEU A 20 -0.49 0.71 -20.00
C LEU A 20 0.43 -0.43 -19.57
N GLU A 21 0.84 -1.30 -20.51
CA GLU A 21 1.79 -2.37 -20.22
C GLU A 21 3.11 -1.83 -19.66
N LYS A 22 3.65 -0.76 -20.26
CA LYS A 22 4.88 -0.11 -19.78
C LYS A 22 4.69 0.52 -18.40
N LEU A 23 3.57 1.22 -18.16
CA LEU A 23 3.26 1.80 -16.84
C LEU A 23 3.20 0.72 -15.75
N ILE A 24 2.51 -0.40 -16.01
CA ILE A 24 2.39 -1.52 -15.06
C ILE A 24 3.75 -2.14 -14.79
N LYS A 25 4.57 -2.39 -15.83
CA LYS A 25 5.93 -2.95 -15.70
C LYS A 25 6.86 -2.04 -14.91
N ASN A 26 6.73 -0.71 -15.07
CA ASN A 26 7.52 0.29 -14.33
C ASN A 26 6.98 0.55 -12.92
N GLY A 27 5.83 -0.01 -12.57
CA GLY A 27 5.38 -0.07 -11.19
C GLY A 27 4.08 0.62 -10.85
N MET A 28 3.22 0.94 -11.81
CA MET A 28 1.86 1.38 -11.52
C MET A 28 1.11 0.29 -10.74
N ASN A 29 0.53 0.67 -9.61
CA ASN A 29 -0.25 -0.20 -8.74
C ASN A 29 -1.76 0.10 -8.82
N VAL A 30 -2.11 1.35 -9.02
CA VAL A 30 -3.50 1.83 -9.09
C VAL A 30 -3.66 2.74 -10.30
N ALA A 31 -4.66 2.48 -11.10
CA ALA A 31 -5.08 3.33 -12.20
C ALA A 31 -6.20 4.26 -11.73
N ARG A 32 -5.95 5.58 -11.74
CA ARG A 32 -6.94 6.60 -11.41
C ARG A 32 -7.65 7.06 -12.68
N LEU A 33 -8.96 7.08 -12.63
CA LEU A 33 -9.84 7.62 -13.66
C LEU A 33 -10.50 8.89 -13.13
N ASN A 34 -10.18 10.03 -13.76
CA ASN A 34 -10.70 11.34 -13.34
C ASN A 34 -12.01 11.66 -14.07
N PHE A 35 -13.13 11.53 -13.37
CA PHE A 35 -14.49 11.77 -13.90
C PHE A 35 -14.86 13.26 -14.02
N SER A 36 -13.95 14.17 -13.71
CA SER A 36 -14.09 15.58 -14.10
C SER A 36 -13.96 15.77 -15.61
N HIS A 37 -13.39 14.80 -16.32
CA HIS A 37 -13.12 14.81 -17.75
C HIS A 37 -13.54 13.49 -18.40
N GLY A 38 -13.86 13.52 -19.69
CA GLY A 38 -14.28 12.35 -20.44
C GLY A 38 -15.74 11.98 -20.23
N ASP A 39 -16.20 11.01 -20.99
CA ASP A 39 -17.53 10.42 -20.89
C ASP A 39 -17.48 8.94 -20.46
N PHE A 40 -18.64 8.32 -20.31
CA PHE A 40 -18.73 6.93 -19.86
C PHE A 40 -18.14 5.93 -20.85
N ASP A 41 -18.22 6.20 -22.16
CA ASP A 41 -17.67 5.30 -23.18
C ASP A 41 -16.13 5.32 -23.15
N GLU A 42 -15.53 6.50 -23.00
CA GLU A 42 -14.08 6.65 -22.82
C GLU A 42 -13.60 5.94 -21.53
N HIS A 43 -14.29 6.15 -20.41
CA HIS A 43 -13.94 5.50 -19.15
C HIS A 43 -14.13 3.98 -19.21
N GLN A 44 -15.16 3.49 -19.91
CA GLN A 44 -15.36 2.05 -20.12
C GLN A 44 -14.19 1.45 -20.90
N ALA A 45 -13.80 2.07 -22.00
CA ALA A 45 -12.66 1.61 -22.81
C ALA A 45 -11.36 1.56 -21.99
N ARG A 46 -11.11 2.57 -21.16
CA ARG A 46 -9.94 2.59 -20.23
C ARG A 46 -9.99 1.46 -19.22
N ILE A 47 -11.14 1.24 -18.58
CA ILE A 47 -11.33 0.14 -17.61
C ILE A 47 -11.04 -1.22 -18.26
N ASP A 48 -11.63 -1.46 -19.44
CA ASP A 48 -11.47 -2.72 -20.16
C ASP A 48 -9.99 -2.96 -20.52
N SER A 49 -9.31 -1.94 -21.04
CA SER A 49 -7.88 -2.01 -21.38
C SER A 49 -7.01 -2.28 -20.14
N ILE A 50 -7.27 -1.60 -19.02
CA ILE A 50 -6.53 -1.82 -17.76
C ILE A 50 -6.72 -3.25 -17.27
N ARG A 51 -7.96 -3.76 -17.26
CA ARG A 51 -8.26 -5.12 -16.82
C ARG A 51 -7.62 -6.18 -17.73
N GLU A 52 -7.69 -5.99 -19.05
CA GLU A 52 -7.05 -6.89 -20.03
C GLU A 52 -5.54 -6.95 -19.84
N VAL A 53 -4.87 -5.78 -19.83
CA VAL A 53 -3.41 -5.71 -19.75
C VAL A 53 -2.91 -6.24 -18.40
N SER A 54 -3.59 -5.90 -17.30
CA SER A 54 -3.21 -6.41 -15.96
C SER A 54 -3.36 -7.93 -15.86
N ALA A 55 -4.42 -8.49 -16.41
CA ALA A 55 -4.63 -9.95 -16.46
C ALA A 55 -3.55 -10.66 -17.30
N ARG A 56 -3.24 -10.12 -18.49
CA ARG A 56 -2.18 -10.64 -19.36
C ARG A 56 -0.80 -10.63 -18.69
N LEU A 57 -0.50 -9.59 -17.93
CA LEU A 57 0.76 -9.45 -17.19
C LEU A 57 0.75 -10.21 -15.85
N LYS A 58 -0.37 -10.76 -15.43
CA LYS A 58 -0.57 -11.36 -14.08
C LYS A 58 -0.15 -10.38 -12.97
N LYS A 59 -0.47 -9.10 -13.12
CA LYS A 59 -0.18 -8.05 -12.14
C LYS A 59 -1.47 -7.55 -11.53
N ASN A 60 -1.42 -7.31 -10.22
CA ASN A 60 -2.53 -6.69 -9.50
C ASN A 60 -2.54 -5.18 -9.75
N VAL A 61 -3.54 -4.69 -10.46
CA VAL A 61 -3.79 -3.26 -10.67
C VAL A 61 -5.21 -2.95 -10.24
N ALA A 62 -5.35 -2.08 -9.25
CA ALA A 62 -6.65 -1.59 -8.80
C ALA A 62 -7.11 -0.38 -9.63
N ILE A 63 -8.42 -0.14 -9.65
CA ILE A 63 -9.02 1.02 -10.32
C ILE A 63 -9.62 1.94 -9.26
N LEU A 64 -9.24 3.22 -9.34
CA LEU A 64 -9.73 4.31 -8.50
C LEU A 64 -10.52 5.28 -9.36
N LEU A 65 -11.83 5.41 -9.07
CA LEU A 65 -12.70 6.41 -9.64
C LEU A 65 -12.60 7.68 -8.80
N ASP A 66 -12.22 8.79 -9.41
CA ASP A 66 -12.10 10.10 -8.76
C ASP A 66 -13.26 11.00 -9.23
N THR A 67 -14.16 11.35 -8.30
CA THR A 67 -15.36 12.13 -8.60
C THR A 67 -14.99 13.59 -8.86
N LYS A 68 -15.87 14.29 -9.58
CA LYS A 68 -15.73 15.72 -9.78
C LYS A 68 -15.92 16.49 -8.47
N GLY A 69 -16.91 16.11 -7.70
CA GLY A 69 -17.31 16.78 -6.47
C GLY A 69 -18.08 18.08 -6.64
N PRO A 70 -18.58 18.62 -5.54
CA PRO A 70 -19.37 19.86 -5.52
C PRO A 70 -18.46 21.10 -5.59
N GLU A 71 -18.05 21.46 -6.80
CA GLU A 71 -17.25 22.66 -7.07
C GLU A 71 -18.11 23.90 -7.23
N VAL A 72 -17.61 25.03 -6.74
CA VAL A 72 -18.15 26.35 -7.08
C VAL A 72 -17.37 26.89 -8.29
N ARG A 73 -18.06 27.31 -9.34
CA ARG A 73 -17.44 27.86 -10.56
C ARG A 73 -18.10 29.15 -10.99
N THR A 74 -17.35 29.99 -11.69
CA THR A 74 -17.94 31.12 -12.42
C THR A 74 -18.71 30.64 -13.64
N HIS A 75 -19.66 31.41 -14.12
CA HIS A 75 -20.32 31.20 -15.40
C HIS A 75 -19.46 31.76 -16.57
N THR A 76 -20.09 32.01 -17.70
CA THR A 76 -19.41 32.51 -18.91
C THR A 76 -19.12 34.00 -18.81
N MET A 77 -18.02 34.44 -19.42
CA MET A 77 -17.57 35.82 -19.47
C MET A 77 -17.85 36.41 -20.86
N GLU A 78 -18.12 37.70 -20.94
CA GLU A 78 -18.25 38.45 -22.21
C GLU A 78 -16.96 38.31 -23.03
N GLY A 79 -17.09 37.96 -24.28
CA GLY A 79 -15.94 37.72 -25.17
C GLY A 79 -15.06 36.52 -24.77
N GLY A 80 -15.47 35.70 -23.78
CA GLY A 80 -14.73 34.54 -23.34
C GLY A 80 -13.73 34.79 -22.21
N ALA A 81 -13.33 36.05 -21.96
CA ALA A 81 -12.45 36.46 -20.90
C ALA A 81 -12.61 37.96 -20.58
N ILE A 82 -12.44 38.31 -19.31
CA ILE A 82 -12.47 39.71 -18.84
C ILE A 82 -11.18 40.04 -18.11
N GLN A 83 -10.74 41.30 -18.14
CA GLN A 83 -9.59 41.79 -17.40
C GLN A 83 -10.06 42.46 -16.12
N LEU A 84 -9.55 42.00 -14.99
CA LEU A 84 -9.82 42.57 -13.67
C LEU A 84 -8.60 43.34 -13.18
N GLU A 85 -8.85 44.55 -12.68
CA GLU A 85 -7.78 45.45 -12.21
C GLU A 85 -7.83 45.59 -10.68
N LYS A 86 -6.65 45.66 -10.06
CA LYS A 86 -6.52 45.88 -8.62
C LYS A 86 -7.25 47.14 -8.17
N GLY A 87 -8.07 47.01 -7.16
CA GLY A 87 -8.79 48.10 -6.53
C GLY A 87 -10.19 48.34 -7.07
N GLN A 88 -10.54 47.75 -8.24
CA GLN A 88 -11.90 47.91 -8.79
C GLN A 88 -12.93 47.14 -7.95
N PRO A 89 -14.18 47.65 -7.90
CA PRO A 89 -15.30 46.86 -7.37
C PRO A 89 -15.70 45.78 -8.36
N LEU A 90 -16.13 44.61 -7.85
CA LEU A 90 -16.70 43.52 -8.61
C LEU A 90 -17.86 42.92 -7.84
N ILE A 91 -19.01 42.79 -8.48
CA ILE A 91 -20.19 42.15 -7.90
C ILE A 91 -20.22 40.69 -8.30
N ILE A 92 -20.44 39.79 -7.35
CA ILE A 92 -20.67 38.37 -7.60
C ILE A 92 -22.14 38.07 -7.34
N SER A 93 -22.86 37.68 -8.39
CA SER A 93 -24.28 37.30 -8.33
C SER A 93 -24.46 35.81 -8.14
N THR A 94 -25.47 35.42 -7.36
CA THR A 94 -25.95 34.04 -7.28
C THR A 94 -26.95 33.69 -8.39
N GLU A 95 -27.42 34.68 -9.15
CA GLU A 95 -28.20 34.48 -10.37
C GLU A 95 -27.30 34.50 -11.59
N GLU A 96 -27.51 33.56 -12.53
CA GLU A 96 -26.68 33.44 -13.70
C GLU A 96 -26.75 34.68 -14.61
N VAL A 97 -25.59 35.26 -14.87
CA VAL A 97 -25.40 36.39 -15.80
C VAL A 97 -24.14 36.17 -16.62
N VAL A 98 -24.07 36.75 -17.81
CA VAL A 98 -22.82 36.85 -18.57
C VAL A 98 -21.89 37.81 -17.82
N GLY A 99 -20.70 37.32 -17.45
CA GLY A 99 -19.74 38.07 -16.63
C GLY A 99 -19.11 39.24 -17.40
N THR A 100 -19.03 40.38 -16.73
CA THR A 100 -18.37 41.61 -17.19
C THR A 100 -17.32 42.05 -16.18
N THR A 101 -16.59 43.13 -16.45
CA THR A 101 -15.64 43.72 -15.48
C THR A 101 -16.32 44.31 -14.22
N GLU A 102 -17.66 44.48 -14.22
CA GLU A 102 -18.40 45.04 -13.11
C GLU A 102 -19.15 43.94 -12.31
N LYS A 103 -19.62 42.89 -12.99
CA LYS A 103 -20.45 41.84 -12.39
C LYS A 103 -20.19 40.49 -13.03
N ILE A 104 -20.00 39.47 -12.18
CA ILE A 104 -19.91 38.06 -12.59
C ILE A 104 -20.96 37.23 -11.82
N SER A 105 -21.13 35.97 -12.18
CA SER A 105 -21.98 35.05 -11.44
C SER A 105 -21.29 33.71 -11.19
N VAL A 106 -21.79 33.01 -10.17
CA VAL A 106 -21.26 31.70 -9.73
C VAL A 106 -22.34 30.65 -9.64
N THR A 107 -21.93 29.38 -9.71
CA THR A 107 -22.85 28.23 -9.65
C THR A 107 -23.46 27.97 -8.27
N HIS A 108 -22.91 28.56 -7.21
CA HIS A 108 -23.38 28.37 -5.83
C HIS A 108 -24.46 29.40 -5.46
N GLY A 109 -25.72 28.97 -5.44
CA GLY A 109 -26.86 29.84 -5.14
C GLY A 109 -26.92 30.31 -3.68
N GLY A 110 -26.26 29.61 -2.75
CA GLY A 110 -26.17 29.95 -1.32
C GLY A 110 -24.98 30.84 -0.93
N LEU A 111 -24.24 31.39 -1.92
CA LEU A 111 -23.01 32.15 -1.63
C LEU A 111 -23.26 33.31 -0.66
N THR A 112 -24.36 34.03 -0.77
CA THR A 112 -24.68 35.17 0.12
C THR A 112 -24.99 34.76 1.55
N GLU A 113 -25.42 33.52 1.77
CA GLU A 113 -25.70 32.95 3.10
C GLU A 113 -24.42 32.47 3.77
N ASP A 114 -23.46 31.99 2.98
CA ASP A 114 -22.22 31.42 3.47
C ASP A 114 -21.11 32.45 3.68
N MET A 115 -21.17 33.61 3.00
CA MET A 115 -20.11 34.62 3.04
C MET A 115 -20.29 35.64 4.16
N GLU A 116 -19.18 36.24 4.57
CA GLU A 116 -19.11 37.33 5.55
C GLU A 116 -18.22 38.47 5.01
N VAL A 117 -18.51 39.70 5.41
CA VAL A 117 -17.68 40.86 5.07
C VAL A 117 -16.26 40.70 5.63
N GLY A 118 -15.26 41.01 4.82
CA GLY A 118 -13.84 40.83 5.14
C GLY A 118 -13.26 39.48 4.79
N LYS A 119 -14.09 38.50 4.40
CA LYS A 119 -13.61 37.22 3.88
C LYS A 119 -13.08 37.37 2.45
N LYS A 120 -12.24 36.41 2.04
CA LYS A 120 -11.64 36.35 0.70
C LYS A 120 -12.40 35.40 -0.20
N ILE A 121 -12.41 35.71 -1.48
CA ILE A 121 -12.83 34.82 -2.56
C ILE A 121 -11.67 34.73 -3.54
N LEU A 122 -11.30 33.50 -3.90
CA LEU A 122 -10.23 33.25 -4.86
C LEU A 122 -10.83 32.72 -6.16
N LEU A 123 -10.42 33.27 -7.29
CA LEU A 123 -10.84 32.87 -8.62
C LEU A 123 -9.65 32.28 -9.39
N ASP A 124 -9.94 31.30 -10.26
CA ASP A 124 -8.95 30.66 -11.14
C ASP A 124 -7.74 30.14 -10.35
N ASP A 125 -7.99 29.20 -9.42
CA ASP A 125 -6.97 28.55 -8.57
C ASP A 125 -6.11 29.57 -7.77
N GLY A 126 -6.73 30.66 -7.32
CA GLY A 126 -6.09 31.69 -6.51
C GLY A 126 -5.30 32.74 -7.33
N LEU A 127 -5.34 32.71 -8.64
CA LEU A 127 -4.67 33.72 -9.48
C LEU A 127 -5.30 35.11 -9.32
N ILE A 128 -6.58 35.19 -8.97
CA ILE A 128 -7.30 36.44 -8.70
C ILE A 128 -7.89 36.37 -7.29
N GLU A 129 -7.57 37.36 -6.47
CA GLU A 129 -8.02 37.48 -5.09
C GLU A 129 -9.00 38.63 -4.95
N LEU A 130 -10.13 38.36 -4.28
CA LEU A 130 -11.17 39.34 -3.97
C LEU A 130 -11.35 39.41 -2.45
N GLU A 131 -11.73 40.59 -1.95
CA GLU A 131 -12.17 40.81 -0.56
C GLU A 131 -13.66 41.22 -0.55
N VAL A 132 -14.44 40.55 0.28
CA VAL A 132 -15.87 40.87 0.44
C VAL A 132 -16.04 42.19 1.19
N THR A 133 -16.71 43.15 0.58
CA THR A 133 -16.96 44.48 1.12
C THR A 133 -18.39 44.72 1.58
N GLY A 134 -19.34 43.89 1.07
CA GLY A 134 -20.76 43.96 1.42
C GLY A 134 -21.52 42.77 0.86
N ILE A 135 -22.71 42.50 1.41
CA ILE A 135 -23.61 41.42 0.98
C ILE A 135 -25.02 42.00 0.95
N GLU A 136 -25.71 41.90 -0.19
CA GLU A 136 -27.07 42.41 -0.40
C GLU A 136 -27.86 41.39 -1.23
N ASP A 137 -29.04 40.93 -0.70
CA ASP A 137 -29.92 39.96 -1.38
C ASP A 137 -29.18 38.78 -2.00
N LYS A 138 -29.01 38.81 -3.34
CA LYS A 138 -28.36 37.77 -4.16
C LYS A 138 -26.97 38.16 -4.66
N GLU A 139 -26.37 39.18 -4.08
CA GLU A 139 -25.12 39.78 -4.54
C GLU A 139 -24.09 39.88 -3.42
N VAL A 140 -22.88 39.48 -3.72
CA VAL A 140 -21.69 39.70 -2.87
C VAL A 140 -20.86 40.79 -3.53
N HIS A 141 -20.76 41.92 -2.85
CA HIS A 141 -19.89 43.04 -3.28
C HIS A 141 -18.46 42.77 -2.87
N THR A 142 -17.54 42.91 -3.80
CA THR A 142 -16.14 42.64 -3.56
C THR A 142 -15.23 43.73 -4.10
N LYS A 143 -13.99 43.70 -3.65
CA LYS A 143 -12.89 44.51 -4.17
C LYS A 143 -11.80 43.60 -4.70
N VAL A 144 -11.35 43.82 -5.93
CA VAL A 144 -10.26 43.08 -6.55
C VAL A 144 -8.93 43.47 -5.89
N LEU A 145 -8.15 42.48 -5.43
CA LEU A 145 -6.89 42.73 -4.72
C LEU A 145 -5.65 42.67 -5.61
N ASN A 146 -5.73 41.98 -6.76
CA ASN A 146 -4.64 41.91 -7.75
C ASN A 146 -5.17 41.87 -9.19
N ASN A 147 -4.36 42.23 -10.14
CA ASN A 147 -4.72 42.18 -11.57
C ASN A 147 -4.78 40.72 -12.06
N GLY A 148 -5.71 40.41 -12.98
CA GLY A 148 -5.79 39.11 -13.59
C GLY A 148 -6.78 39.03 -14.74
N GLU A 149 -6.60 38.04 -15.61
CA GLU A 149 -7.55 37.69 -16.67
C GLU A 149 -8.44 36.55 -16.16
N LEU A 150 -9.76 36.79 -16.11
CA LEU A 150 -10.74 35.77 -15.71
C LEU A 150 -11.44 35.21 -16.94
N LYS A 151 -11.26 33.91 -17.19
CA LYS A 151 -11.88 33.17 -18.28
C LYS A 151 -13.19 32.50 -17.86
N ASN A 152 -13.89 31.88 -18.84
CA ASN A 152 -15.12 31.13 -18.59
C ASN A 152 -14.95 29.99 -17.61
N LYS A 153 -15.96 29.76 -16.78
CA LYS A 153 -16.14 28.55 -15.94
C LYS A 153 -14.94 28.22 -15.04
N LYS A 154 -14.32 29.24 -14.48
CA LYS A 154 -13.17 29.10 -13.58
C LYS A 154 -13.59 28.72 -12.16
N GLY A 155 -12.74 27.98 -11.45
CA GLY A 155 -12.93 27.61 -10.05
C GLY A 155 -13.05 28.83 -9.14
N VAL A 156 -13.89 28.68 -8.12
CA VAL A 156 -14.08 29.69 -7.06
C VAL A 156 -13.82 29.01 -5.73
N ASN A 157 -12.78 29.45 -5.03
CA ASN A 157 -12.41 28.95 -3.72
C ASN A 157 -12.80 29.98 -2.64
N LEU A 158 -13.25 29.48 -1.50
CA LEU A 158 -13.78 30.28 -0.39
C LEU A 158 -12.98 29.95 0.89
N PRO A 159 -11.74 30.45 1.02
CA PRO A 159 -10.87 30.10 2.15
C PRO A 159 -11.50 30.47 3.50
N ASN A 160 -11.46 29.53 4.46
CA ASN A 160 -12.01 29.72 5.80
C ASN A 160 -13.52 30.07 5.84
N VAL A 161 -14.27 29.58 4.87
CA VAL A 161 -15.74 29.70 4.80
C VAL A 161 -16.35 28.30 4.86
N LYS A 162 -17.36 28.12 5.69
CA LYS A 162 -18.16 26.90 5.71
C LYS A 162 -19.19 26.96 4.59
N VAL A 163 -18.98 26.15 3.57
CA VAL A 163 -19.85 26.15 2.40
C VAL A 163 -20.95 25.10 2.53
N ASN A 164 -22.20 25.50 2.35
CA ASN A 164 -23.35 24.61 2.43
C ASN A 164 -23.67 23.98 1.06
N LEU A 165 -22.84 23.04 0.64
CA LEU A 165 -23.02 22.23 -0.56
C LEU A 165 -23.34 20.78 -0.19
N PRO A 166 -24.03 20.00 -1.07
CA PRO A 166 -24.22 18.56 -0.87
C PRO A 166 -22.87 17.84 -0.81
N GLY A 167 -22.84 16.64 -0.23
CA GLY A 167 -21.61 15.82 -0.21
C GLY A 167 -21.27 15.27 -1.59
N ILE A 168 -22.27 14.96 -2.41
CA ILE A 168 -22.17 14.52 -3.80
C ILE A 168 -23.16 15.28 -4.69
N THR A 169 -22.78 15.49 -5.93
CA THR A 169 -23.70 16.02 -6.96
C THR A 169 -24.47 14.88 -7.63
N GLU A 170 -25.53 15.20 -8.40
CA GLU A 170 -26.23 14.20 -9.24
C GLU A 170 -25.25 13.52 -10.20
N LYS A 171 -24.34 14.28 -10.80
CA LYS A 171 -23.29 13.73 -11.66
C LYS A 171 -22.39 12.76 -10.92
N ASP A 172 -21.95 13.09 -9.70
CA ASP A 172 -21.12 12.20 -8.91
C ASP A 172 -21.85 10.90 -8.58
N ALA A 173 -23.16 10.96 -8.31
CA ALA A 173 -23.98 9.77 -8.09
C ALA A 173 -24.03 8.88 -9.34
N ASP A 174 -24.24 9.45 -10.53
CA ASP A 174 -24.22 8.73 -11.80
C ASP A 174 -22.85 8.11 -12.08
N ASP A 175 -21.77 8.86 -11.82
CA ASP A 175 -20.38 8.40 -11.97
C ASP A 175 -20.07 7.22 -11.02
N ILE A 176 -20.51 7.30 -9.78
CA ILE A 176 -20.35 6.23 -8.77
C ILE A 176 -21.14 4.98 -9.18
N GLU A 177 -22.39 5.14 -9.64
CA GLU A 177 -23.20 4.02 -10.14
C GLU A 177 -22.53 3.34 -11.36
N PHE A 178 -21.95 4.12 -12.26
CA PHE A 178 -21.13 3.58 -13.35
C PHE A 178 -19.93 2.80 -12.81
N GLY A 179 -19.23 3.34 -11.82
CA GLY A 179 -18.11 2.67 -11.16
C GLY A 179 -18.50 1.35 -10.50
N ILE A 180 -19.67 1.30 -9.84
CA ILE A 180 -20.21 0.08 -9.23
C ILE A 180 -20.44 -1.00 -10.29
N ARG A 181 -21.08 -0.65 -11.40
CA ARG A 181 -21.32 -1.60 -12.52
C ARG A 181 -20.01 -2.15 -13.11
N ASN A 182 -18.94 -1.37 -13.06
CA ASN A 182 -17.61 -1.73 -13.56
C ASN A 182 -16.68 -2.31 -12.48
N ASN A 183 -17.18 -2.59 -11.28
CA ASN A 183 -16.42 -3.14 -10.17
C ASN A 183 -15.11 -2.38 -9.90
N VAL A 184 -15.18 -1.04 -9.83
CA VAL A 184 -14.04 -0.23 -9.37
C VAL A 184 -13.71 -0.54 -7.92
N ASP A 185 -12.46 -0.36 -7.53
CA ASP A 185 -11.96 -0.80 -6.23
C ASP A 185 -12.00 0.33 -5.18
N PHE A 186 -11.88 1.58 -5.65
CA PHE A 186 -11.85 2.79 -4.82
C PHE A 186 -12.71 3.89 -5.42
N ILE A 187 -13.36 4.66 -4.55
CA ILE A 187 -13.98 5.96 -4.88
C ILE A 187 -13.16 7.04 -4.16
N ALA A 188 -12.47 7.89 -4.92
CA ALA A 188 -11.88 9.10 -4.37
C ALA A 188 -12.94 10.22 -4.42
N ALA A 189 -13.35 10.68 -3.25
CA ALA A 189 -14.41 11.67 -3.11
C ALA A 189 -13.81 13.08 -3.04
N SER A 190 -14.10 13.93 -4.02
CA SER A 190 -13.58 15.30 -4.09
C SER A 190 -14.31 16.25 -3.13
N PHE A 191 -13.58 17.21 -2.59
CA PHE A 191 -14.08 18.30 -1.73
C PHE A 191 -14.83 17.85 -0.47
N VAL A 192 -14.39 16.76 0.15
CA VAL A 192 -14.96 16.29 1.42
C VAL A 192 -14.65 17.28 2.54
N ARG A 193 -15.67 17.68 3.29
CA ARG A 193 -15.61 18.66 4.37
C ARG A 193 -15.92 18.04 5.74
N ARG A 194 -16.79 17.00 5.77
CA ARG A 194 -17.30 16.39 7.00
C ARG A 194 -17.65 14.92 6.79
N ALA A 195 -17.86 14.19 7.89
CA ALA A 195 -18.23 12.76 7.84
C ALA A 195 -19.51 12.50 7.04
N SER A 196 -20.52 13.42 7.09
CA SER A 196 -21.75 13.27 6.34
C SER A 196 -21.53 13.17 4.82
N ASP A 197 -20.54 13.87 4.28
CA ASP A 197 -20.22 13.83 2.85
C ASP A 197 -19.75 12.42 2.42
N VAL A 198 -19.01 11.73 3.29
CA VAL A 198 -18.59 10.33 3.07
C VAL A 198 -19.76 9.36 3.25
N LEU A 199 -20.63 9.61 4.24
CA LEU A 199 -21.78 8.76 4.50
C LEU A 199 -22.81 8.79 3.37
N GLU A 200 -23.00 9.90 2.68
CA GLU A 200 -23.84 9.98 1.46
C GLU A 200 -23.33 8.99 0.38
N ILE A 201 -22.02 8.90 0.18
CA ILE A 201 -21.44 7.93 -0.75
C ILE A 201 -21.62 6.50 -0.22
N ARG A 202 -21.43 6.29 1.07
CA ARG A 202 -21.61 4.96 1.69
C ARG A 202 -23.03 4.46 1.51
N GLU A 203 -24.05 5.32 1.72
CA GLU A 203 -25.44 4.99 1.51
C GLU A 203 -25.73 4.58 0.04
N LEU A 204 -25.13 5.31 -0.92
CA LEU A 204 -25.24 4.97 -2.34
C LEU A 204 -24.61 3.60 -2.65
N LEU A 205 -23.44 3.30 -2.10
CA LEU A 205 -22.78 2.00 -2.26
C LEU A 205 -23.62 0.86 -1.66
N GLU A 206 -24.16 1.04 -0.45
CA GLU A 206 -25.03 0.08 0.24
C GLU A 206 -26.30 -0.21 -0.57
N LYS A 207 -26.96 0.83 -1.07
CA LYS A 207 -28.15 0.71 -1.92
C LYS A 207 -27.92 -0.17 -3.17
N HIS A 208 -26.71 -0.20 -3.67
CA HIS A 208 -26.34 -0.99 -4.86
C HIS A 208 -25.55 -2.28 -4.54
N GLY A 209 -25.46 -2.68 -3.25
CA GLY A 209 -24.74 -3.90 -2.82
C GLY A 209 -23.23 -3.87 -3.10
N ALA A 210 -22.62 -2.69 -2.98
CA ALA A 210 -21.21 -2.43 -3.24
C ALA A 210 -20.44 -1.92 -1.99
N GLU A 211 -20.86 -2.35 -0.80
CA GLU A 211 -20.31 -1.94 0.50
C GLU A 211 -18.80 -2.21 0.61
N ASP A 212 -18.31 -3.17 -0.14
CA ASP A 212 -16.88 -3.52 -0.22
C ASP A 212 -16.02 -2.49 -0.98
N THR A 213 -16.61 -1.53 -1.70
CA THR A 213 -15.86 -0.48 -2.39
C THR A 213 -15.32 0.51 -1.37
N PHE A 214 -14.01 0.77 -1.40
CA PHE A 214 -13.36 1.67 -0.45
C PHE A 214 -13.58 3.13 -0.83
N ILE A 215 -13.92 3.95 0.16
CA ILE A 215 -14.05 5.40 0.01
C ILE A 215 -12.77 6.06 0.53
N VAL A 216 -12.13 6.84 -0.34
CA VAL A 216 -10.91 7.61 -0.08
C VAL A 216 -11.22 9.09 -0.23
N PRO A 217 -11.68 9.77 0.83
CA PRO A 217 -11.97 11.20 0.78
C PRO A 217 -10.70 12.00 0.46
N LYS A 218 -10.87 13.05 -0.32
CA LYS A 218 -9.82 14.00 -0.67
C LYS A 218 -9.92 15.20 0.27
N ILE A 219 -8.86 15.47 0.99
CA ILE A 219 -8.76 16.64 1.88
C ILE A 219 -8.15 17.78 1.08
N GLU A 220 -8.98 18.75 0.77
CA GLU A 220 -8.72 19.83 -0.19
C GLU A 220 -8.98 21.23 0.38
N ASN A 221 -9.57 21.33 1.58
CA ASN A 221 -9.98 22.59 2.18
C ASN A 221 -9.81 22.59 3.71
N GLN A 222 -9.89 23.77 4.32
CA GLN A 222 -9.70 23.94 5.76
C GLN A 222 -10.76 23.16 6.60
N GLU A 223 -12.03 23.15 6.17
CA GLU A 223 -13.08 22.42 6.89
C GLU A 223 -12.79 20.91 6.94
N GLY A 224 -12.35 20.32 5.84
CA GLY A 224 -11.91 18.91 5.79
C GLY A 224 -10.70 18.62 6.67
N ILE A 225 -9.76 19.57 6.75
CA ILE A 225 -8.60 19.46 7.64
C ILE A 225 -9.02 19.47 9.11
N ASP A 226 -9.96 20.34 9.48
CA ASP A 226 -10.45 20.48 10.85
C ASP A 226 -11.27 19.26 11.29
N ASN A 227 -12.05 18.69 10.37
CA ASN A 227 -12.94 17.55 10.61
C ASN A 227 -12.31 16.19 10.28
N VAL A 228 -11.01 16.12 10.06
CA VAL A 228 -10.34 14.89 9.56
C VAL A 228 -10.57 13.66 10.45
N GLU A 229 -10.70 13.85 11.77
CA GLU A 229 -10.94 12.73 12.70
C GLU A 229 -12.26 12.04 12.40
N GLU A 230 -13.36 12.80 12.31
CA GLU A 230 -14.67 12.24 12.01
C GLU A 230 -14.76 11.69 10.57
N ILE A 231 -14.08 12.33 9.61
CA ILE A 231 -13.99 11.85 8.24
C ILE A 231 -13.29 10.48 8.19
N LEU A 232 -12.19 10.34 8.94
CA LEU A 232 -11.45 9.08 9.00
C LEU A 232 -12.21 7.96 9.70
N GLU A 233 -13.13 8.26 10.62
CA GLU A 233 -13.96 7.23 11.27
C GLU A 233 -14.84 6.47 10.25
N VAL A 234 -15.35 7.16 9.24
CA VAL A 234 -16.32 6.61 8.27
C VAL A 234 -15.71 6.27 6.90
N SER A 235 -14.41 6.53 6.68
CA SER A 235 -13.71 6.30 5.42
C SER A 235 -12.73 5.12 5.51
N ASP A 236 -12.25 4.65 4.35
CA ASP A 236 -11.34 3.50 4.25
C ASP A 236 -9.88 3.90 4.00
N GLY A 237 -9.64 5.12 3.60
CA GLY A 237 -8.34 5.72 3.34
C GLY A 237 -8.46 7.23 3.27
N LEU A 238 -7.45 7.91 2.74
CA LEU A 238 -7.44 9.36 2.58
C LEU A 238 -6.53 9.76 1.42
N MET A 239 -6.86 10.85 0.73
CA MET A 239 -5.98 11.49 -0.24
C MET A 239 -5.64 12.90 0.23
N VAL A 240 -4.35 13.20 0.33
CA VAL A 240 -3.82 14.55 0.55
C VAL A 240 -3.70 15.23 -0.81
N ALA A 241 -4.72 15.98 -1.19
CA ALA A 241 -4.81 16.64 -2.50
C ALA A 241 -4.22 18.05 -2.40
N ARG A 242 -2.92 18.15 -2.56
CA ARG A 242 -2.13 19.36 -2.24
C ARG A 242 -2.38 20.53 -3.17
N GLY A 243 -2.84 20.28 -4.41
CA GLY A 243 -3.16 21.31 -5.39
C GLY A 243 -4.26 22.25 -4.87
N ASP A 244 -5.45 21.69 -4.67
CA ASP A 244 -6.61 22.43 -4.19
C ASP A 244 -6.42 22.91 -2.74
N MET A 245 -5.82 22.07 -1.89
CA MET A 245 -5.46 22.45 -0.52
C MET A 245 -4.58 23.70 -0.48
N GLY A 246 -3.57 23.80 -1.35
CA GLY A 246 -2.64 24.95 -1.39
C GLY A 246 -3.27 26.25 -1.91
N VAL A 247 -4.48 26.18 -2.47
CA VAL A 247 -5.31 27.35 -2.79
C VAL A 247 -6.14 27.77 -1.58
N GLU A 248 -6.64 26.81 -0.80
CA GLU A 248 -7.54 27.01 0.33
C GLU A 248 -6.82 27.42 1.63
N ILE A 249 -5.57 26.98 1.82
CA ILE A 249 -4.76 27.29 3.00
C ILE A 249 -3.44 27.96 2.60
N PRO A 250 -2.75 28.66 3.51
CA PRO A 250 -1.43 29.21 3.22
C PRO A 250 -0.44 28.14 2.75
N PRO A 251 0.33 28.39 1.66
CA PRO A 251 1.23 27.38 1.09
C PRO A 251 2.26 26.81 2.09
N GLU A 252 2.70 27.61 3.06
CA GLU A 252 3.62 27.18 4.12
C GLU A 252 3.01 26.18 5.10
N GLU A 253 1.68 26.10 5.21
CA GLU A 253 0.97 25.14 6.07
C GLU A 253 0.81 23.76 5.40
N VAL A 254 0.81 23.69 4.06
CA VAL A 254 0.57 22.46 3.31
C VAL A 254 1.50 21.30 3.73
N PRO A 255 2.83 21.50 3.88
CA PRO A 255 3.73 20.43 4.32
C PRO A 255 3.44 19.93 5.74
N LEU A 256 3.01 20.81 6.64
CA LEU A 256 2.67 20.47 8.02
C LEU A 256 1.37 19.66 8.08
N VAL A 257 0.37 20.09 7.32
CA VAL A 257 -0.91 19.37 7.17
C VAL A 257 -0.67 17.99 6.56
N GLN A 258 0.11 17.88 5.48
CA GLN A 258 0.49 16.62 4.88
C GLN A 258 1.06 15.63 5.92
N LYS A 259 2.07 16.03 6.68
CA LYS A 259 2.69 15.21 7.72
C LYS A 259 1.68 14.74 8.77
N ARG A 260 0.81 15.65 9.23
CA ARG A 260 -0.24 15.35 10.21
C ARG A 260 -1.23 14.31 9.68
N LEU A 261 -1.73 14.51 8.45
CA LEU A 261 -2.69 13.60 7.82
C LEU A 261 -2.09 12.21 7.57
N ILE A 262 -0.87 12.13 7.04
CA ILE A 262 -0.16 10.87 6.82
C ILE A 262 0.04 10.13 8.16
N LYS A 263 0.53 10.82 9.18
CA LYS A 263 0.74 10.23 10.50
C LYS A 263 -0.57 9.69 11.08
N ARG A 264 -1.66 10.43 10.92
CA ARG A 264 -2.98 10.02 11.43
C ARG A 264 -3.52 8.78 10.70
N CYS A 265 -3.44 8.74 9.39
CA CYS A 265 -3.82 7.56 8.59
C CYS A 265 -3.00 6.33 8.98
N ASN A 266 -1.69 6.47 9.11
CA ASN A 266 -0.81 5.40 9.56
C ASN A 266 -1.23 4.86 10.94
N PHE A 267 -1.55 5.75 11.88
CA PHE A 267 -2.00 5.37 13.22
C PHE A 267 -3.28 4.50 13.16
N LEU A 268 -4.21 4.84 12.28
CA LEU A 268 -5.49 4.13 12.08
C LEU A 268 -5.38 2.91 11.16
N ALA A 269 -4.20 2.59 10.61
CA ALA A 269 -3.99 1.56 9.59
C ALA A 269 -4.86 1.77 8.34
N LYS A 270 -5.06 3.03 7.94
CA LYS A 270 -5.79 3.44 6.73
C LYS A 270 -4.79 3.93 5.68
N PRO A 271 -4.88 3.47 4.42
CA PRO A 271 -3.95 3.91 3.38
C PRO A 271 -4.12 5.40 3.08
N VAL A 272 -3.00 6.07 2.83
CA VAL A 272 -2.97 7.48 2.45
C VAL A 272 -2.23 7.68 1.15
N ILE A 273 -2.82 8.47 0.25
CA ILE A 273 -2.26 8.86 -1.04
C ILE A 273 -1.80 10.31 -0.94
N THR A 274 -0.53 10.58 -1.25
CA THR A 274 -0.04 11.95 -1.45
C THR A 274 -0.12 12.30 -2.92
N ALA A 275 -0.87 13.34 -3.24
CA ALA A 275 -1.29 13.65 -4.60
C ALA A 275 -0.92 15.07 -5.03
N THR A 276 -0.93 15.28 -6.34
CA THR A 276 -0.75 16.52 -7.10
C THR A 276 0.64 17.12 -7.07
N GLN A 277 1.08 17.59 -8.24
CA GLN A 277 2.34 18.32 -8.47
C GLN A 277 3.59 17.59 -7.96
N MET A 278 3.59 16.24 -8.04
CA MET A 278 4.75 15.48 -7.56
C MET A 278 5.94 15.53 -8.53
N LEU A 279 5.69 15.31 -9.82
CA LEU A 279 6.68 15.42 -10.90
C LEU A 279 6.13 16.29 -12.04
N ASP A 280 5.45 17.37 -11.71
CA ASP A 280 4.65 18.20 -12.61
C ASP A 280 5.41 18.66 -13.85
N SER A 281 6.69 19.03 -13.70
CA SER A 281 7.56 19.44 -14.82
C SER A 281 7.76 18.32 -15.86
N MET A 282 7.57 17.05 -15.46
CA MET A 282 7.67 15.90 -16.38
C MET A 282 6.47 15.76 -17.32
N GLN A 283 5.46 16.60 -17.20
CA GLN A 283 4.47 16.74 -18.27
C GLN A 283 5.10 17.16 -19.61
N HIS A 284 6.16 17.98 -19.54
CA HIS A 284 6.83 18.54 -20.74
C HIS A 284 8.35 18.30 -20.76
N ASN A 285 8.93 17.79 -19.70
CA ASN A 285 10.37 17.54 -19.59
C ASN A 285 10.66 16.08 -19.28
N PRO A 286 11.70 15.47 -19.86
CA PRO A 286 12.04 14.05 -19.62
C PRO A 286 12.65 13.78 -18.24
N ARG A 287 12.91 14.82 -17.45
CA ARG A 287 13.49 14.74 -16.10
C ARG A 287 12.80 15.72 -15.16
N PRO A 288 12.61 15.35 -13.87
CA PRO A 288 12.04 16.26 -12.89
C PRO A 288 13.05 17.31 -12.45
N THR A 289 12.54 18.33 -11.78
CA THR A 289 13.38 19.27 -11.01
C THR A 289 13.91 18.58 -9.75
N ARG A 290 14.94 19.18 -9.14
CA ARG A 290 15.46 18.70 -7.84
C ARG A 290 14.45 18.85 -6.72
N ALA A 291 13.63 19.91 -6.76
CA ALA A 291 12.57 20.15 -5.78
C ALA A 291 11.51 19.05 -5.83
N GLU A 292 11.08 18.65 -7.04
CA GLU A 292 10.12 17.56 -7.23
C GLU A 292 10.66 16.22 -6.76
N ALA A 293 11.91 15.87 -7.10
CA ALA A 293 12.53 14.64 -6.62
C ALA A 293 12.63 14.62 -5.08
N SER A 294 12.92 15.77 -4.46
CA SER A 294 12.94 15.94 -3.01
C SER A 294 11.54 15.82 -2.41
N ASP A 295 10.52 16.37 -3.05
CA ASP A 295 9.13 16.30 -2.60
C ASP A 295 8.61 14.84 -2.58
N VAL A 296 8.84 14.08 -3.64
CA VAL A 296 8.50 12.65 -3.69
C VAL A 296 9.19 11.88 -2.55
N ALA A 297 10.50 12.10 -2.36
CA ALA A 297 11.25 11.45 -1.29
C ALA A 297 10.72 11.83 0.10
N ASN A 298 10.38 13.10 0.32
CA ASN A 298 9.84 13.59 1.60
C ASN A 298 8.47 12.99 1.91
N ALA A 299 7.58 12.84 0.93
CA ALA A 299 6.30 12.16 1.13
C ALA A 299 6.50 10.70 1.61
N ILE A 300 7.52 10.02 1.08
CA ILE A 300 7.89 8.66 1.51
C ILE A 300 8.45 8.66 2.94
N PHE A 301 9.31 9.62 3.28
CA PHE A 301 9.84 9.78 4.64
C PHE A 301 8.74 10.15 5.65
N ASP A 302 7.73 10.89 5.23
CA ASP A 302 6.54 11.18 6.04
C ASP A 302 5.70 9.93 6.33
N GLY A 303 5.89 8.86 5.54
CA GLY A 303 5.22 7.56 5.73
C GLY A 303 3.98 7.36 4.87
N THR A 304 3.85 8.05 3.72
CA THR A 304 2.73 7.84 2.79
C THR A 304 2.66 6.39 2.29
N ASP A 305 1.45 5.87 2.05
CA ASP A 305 1.26 4.54 1.45
C ASP A 305 1.44 4.59 -0.05
N ALA A 306 0.99 5.65 -0.68
CA ALA A 306 1.07 5.83 -2.12
C ALA A 306 1.39 7.28 -2.52
N ILE A 307 1.99 7.42 -3.68
CA ILE A 307 2.30 8.67 -4.37
C ILE A 307 1.60 8.66 -5.72
N MET A 308 1.08 9.81 -6.16
CA MET A 308 0.22 9.89 -7.33
C MET A 308 0.81 10.80 -8.41
N LEU A 309 0.72 10.33 -9.66
CA LEU A 309 0.93 11.11 -10.89
C LEU A 309 -0.43 11.49 -11.48
N SER A 310 -0.59 12.74 -11.83
CA SER A 310 -1.80 13.34 -12.39
C SER A 310 -1.62 13.65 -13.88
N GLY A 311 -1.35 14.89 -14.23
CA GLY A 311 -1.11 15.33 -15.60
C GLY A 311 0.08 14.63 -16.26
N GLU A 312 1.09 14.27 -15.48
CA GLU A 312 2.31 13.59 -15.93
C GLU A 312 2.02 12.30 -16.69
N THR A 313 1.00 11.54 -16.27
CA THR A 313 0.60 10.28 -16.94
C THR A 313 -0.68 10.41 -17.75
N ALA A 314 -1.55 11.39 -17.44
CA ALA A 314 -2.84 11.56 -18.16
C ALA A 314 -2.69 12.22 -19.52
N ALA A 315 -1.87 13.27 -19.62
CA ALA A 315 -1.77 14.13 -20.79
C ALA A 315 -0.33 14.56 -21.13
N GLY A 316 0.66 14.24 -20.28
CA GLY A 316 2.05 14.63 -20.46
C GLY A 316 2.74 13.89 -21.61
N ASP A 317 3.86 14.44 -22.05
CA ASP A 317 4.68 13.89 -23.15
C ASP A 317 5.54 12.69 -22.70
N TYR A 318 5.73 12.51 -21.37
CA TYR A 318 6.64 11.51 -20.78
C TYR A 318 5.96 10.62 -19.72
N PRO A 319 4.82 9.95 -20.03
CA PRO A 319 4.08 9.19 -19.03
C PRO A 319 4.85 7.99 -18.46
N VAL A 320 5.59 7.27 -19.28
CA VAL A 320 6.36 6.07 -18.87
C VAL A 320 7.56 6.47 -18.03
N GLU A 321 8.31 7.48 -18.49
CA GLU A 321 9.49 8.03 -17.79
C GLU A 321 9.11 8.64 -16.44
N SER A 322 7.92 9.20 -16.31
CA SER A 322 7.40 9.73 -15.04
C SER A 322 7.20 8.62 -14.02
N VAL A 323 6.62 7.49 -14.41
CA VAL A 323 6.43 6.32 -13.51
C VAL A 323 7.78 5.69 -13.16
N GLU A 324 8.67 5.53 -14.13
CA GLU A 324 10.02 5.01 -13.91
C GLU A 324 10.81 5.89 -12.92
N THR A 325 10.80 7.20 -13.14
CA THR A 325 11.45 8.17 -12.27
C THR A 325 10.90 8.13 -10.86
N MET A 326 9.58 8.14 -10.71
CA MET A 326 8.91 8.04 -9.42
C MET A 326 9.26 6.73 -8.70
N SER A 327 9.28 5.62 -9.43
CA SER A 327 9.67 4.30 -8.91
C SER A 327 11.13 4.29 -8.41
N ASN A 328 12.05 4.89 -9.17
CA ASN A 328 13.46 4.97 -8.81
C ASN A 328 13.70 5.84 -7.57
N ILE A 329 13.00 6.99 -7.47
CA ILE A 329 13.06 7.85 -6.28
C ILE A 329 12.53 7.09 -5.07
N ALA A 330 11.39 6.37 -5.21
CA ALA A 330 10.81 5.59 -4.14
C ALA A 330 11.76 4.48 -3.64
N LEU A 331 12.33 3.69 -4.54
CA LEU A 331 13.30 2.65 -4.18
C LEU A 331 14.52 3.24 -3.44
N ARG A 332 15.01 4.38 -3.90
CA ARG A 332 16.16 5.04 -3.26
C ARG A 332 15.82 5.60 -1.89
N ALA A 333 14.67 6.25 -1.75
CA ALA A 333 14.20 6.75 -0.45
C ALA A 333 13.99 5.60 0.55
N GLU A 334 13.32 4.54 0.13
CA GLU A 334 13.09 3.35 0.96
C GLU A 334 14.38 2.67 1.43
N SER A 335 15.43 2.64 0.60
CA SER A 335 16.74 2.07 0.97
C SER A 335 17.46 2.85 2.06
N SER A 336 17.04 4.08 2.34
CA SER A 336 17.62 4.94 3.40
C SER A 336 16.77 4.98 4.67
N LEU A 337 15.60 4.33 4.69
CA LEU A 337 14.73 4.28 5.86
C LEU A 337 15.37 3.49 6.99
N GLN A 338 15.26 4.02 8.19
CA GLN A 338 15.67 3.34 9.42
C GLN A 338 14.47 2.54 9.98
N TYR A 339 14.20 1.40 9.39
CA TYR A 339 13.02 0.58 9.69
C TYR A 339 12.85 0.27 11.17
N ARG A 340 13.95 0.02 11.89
CA ARG A 340 13.93 -0.24 13.35
C ARG A 340 13.41 0.97 14.11
N ASN A 341 13.93 2.16 13.82
CA ASN A 341 13.51 3.39 14.50
C ASN A 341 12.03 3.69 14.20
N THR A 342 11.62 3.52 12.96
CA THR A 342 10.22 3.68 12.55
C THR A 342 9.28 2.72 13.29
N LEU A 343 9.69 1.46 13.46
CA LEU A 343 8.93 0.45 14.21
C LEU A 343 8.79 0.85 15.68
N ASP A 344 9.88 1.28 16.31
CA ASP A 344 9.89 1.70 17.72
C ASP A 344 9.00 2.93 17.97
N GLU A 345 9.00 3.92 17.05
CA GLU A 345 8.14 5.09 17.12
C GLU A 345 6.65 4.71 16.99
N LYS A 346 6.30 3.93 15.97
CA LYS A 346 4.91 3.49 15.74
C LYS A 346 4.38 2.60 16.87
N THR A 347 5.26 1.85 17.50
CA THR A 347 4.94 1.03 18.68
C THR A 347 4.54 1.90 19.87
N LYS A 348 5.30 2.96 20.16
CA LYS A 348 5.01 3.89 21.27
C LYS A 348 3.69 4.63 21.11
N GLU A 349 3.32 4.92 19.88
CA GLU A 349 2.08 5.65 19.53
C GLU A 349 0.84 4.72 19.51
N SER A 350 1.01 3.39 19.42
CA SER A 350 -0.07 2.43 19.22
C SER A 350 -0.96 2.30 20.47
N LYS A 351 -2.29 2.30 20.28
CA LYS A 351 -3.23 1.99 21.37
C LYS A 351 -3.19 0.49 21.69
N PRO A 352 -3.20 0.11 22.98
CA PRO A 352 -3.25 -1.30 23.37
C PRO A 352 -4.53 -1.98 22.85
N SER A 353 -4.36 -3.05 22.07
CA SER A 353 -5.42 -3.99 21.65
C SER A 353 -4.76 -5.30 21.22
N ILE A 354 -5.51 -6.39 21.18
CA ILE A 354 -5.00 -7.70 20.70
C ILE A 354 -4.40 -7.54 19.31
N THR A 355 -5.14 -6.96 18.40
CA THR A 355 -4.74 -6.75 17.00
C THR A 355 -3.45 -5.91 16.88
N ASN A 356 -3.36 -4.79 17.58
CA ASN A 356 -2.17 -3.96 17.54
C ASN A 356 -0.96 -4.68 18.16
N SER A 357 -1.16 -5.39 19.27
CA SER A 357 -0.09 -6.15 19.92
C SER A 357 0.46 -7.27 19.04
N ILE A 358 -0.42 -8.00 18.34
CA ILE A 358 0.00 -9.03 17.39
C ILE A 358 0.69 -8.40 16.18
N GLY A 359 0.11 -7.37 15.56
CA GLY A 359 0.72 -6.69 14.39
C GLY A 359 2.12 -6.13 14.69
N GLN A 360 2.29 -5.51 15.85
CA GLN A 360 3.58 -5.06 16.37
C GLN A 360 4.56 -6.23 16.56
N SER A 361 4.11 -7.30 17.23
CA SER A 361 4.93 -8.48 17.48
C SER A 361 5.37 -9.15 16.19
N VAL A 362 4.51 -9.22 15.18
CA VAL A 362 4.81 -9.75 13.85
C VAL A 362 5.95 -8.94 13.19
N ALA A 363 5.81 -7.61 13.15
CA ALA A 363 6.83 -6.75 12.55
C ALA A 363 8.16 -6.80 13.31
N TYR A 364 8.11 -6.82 14.63
CA TYR A 364 9.29 -6.92 15.50
C TYR A 364 9.99 -8.27 15.33
N THR A 365 9.24 -9.37 15.36
CA THR A 365 9.77 -10.72 15.20
C THR A 365 10.40 -10.88 13.81
N ALA A 366 9.74 -10.41 12.75
CA ALA A 366 10.27 -10.45 11.40
C ALA A 366 11.61 -9.70 11.30
N HIS A 367 11.70 -8.52 11.90
CA HIS A 367 12.94 -7.73 11.91
C HIS A 367 14.04 -8.44 12.73
N SER A 368 13.73 -8.93 13.94
CA SER A 368 14.71 -9.54 14.85
C SER A 368 15.29 -10.85 14.31
N LEU A 369 14.49 -11.60 13.55
CA LEU A 369 14.86 -12.88 12.96
C LEU A 369 15.34 -12.75 11.50
N ASN A 370 15.43 -11.55 10.94
CA ASN A 370 15.71 -11.31 9.53
C ASN A 370 14.82 -12.17 8.60
N ALA A 371 13.53 -12.25 8.93
CA ALA A 371 12.59 -13.06 8.18
C ALA A 371 12.54 -12.61 6.70
N SER A 372 12.57 -13.57 5.78
CA SER A 372 12.52 -13.31 4.32
C SER A 372 11.22 -12.62 3.91
N ALA A 373 10.12 -12.94 4.58
CA ALA A 373 8.82 -12.31 4.37
C ALA A 373 7.91 -12.41 5.61
N ILE A 374 6.89 -11.56 5.64
CA ILE A 374 5.72 -11.70 6.49
C ILE A 374 4.58 -12.20 5.61
N LEU A 375 4.00 -13.35 5.94
CA LEU A 375 2.85 -13.90 5.24
C LEU A 375 1.58 -13.56 6.02
N THR A 376 0.57 -12.99 5.36
CA THR A 376 -0.71 -12.71 5.98
C THR A 376 -1.84 -13.42 5.23
N ALA A 377 -2.62 -14.22 5.95
CA ALA A 377 -3.90 -14.72 5.46
C ALA A 377 -5.00 -13.73 5.86
N THR A 378 -5.78 -13.25 4.89
CA THR A 378 -6.74 -12.18 5.14
C THR A 378 -7.98 -12.27 4.25
N GLU A 379 -9.17 -12.20 4.85
CA GLU A 379 -10.45 -12.18 4.12
C GLU A 379 -10.88 -10.77 3.71
N SER A 380 -10.51 -9.74 4.48
CA SER A 380 -10.90 -8.33 4.25
C SER A 380 -9.73 -7.40 3.94
N GLY A 381 -8.49 -7.90 3.97
CA GLY A 381 -7.28 -7.09 3.90
C GLY A 381 -6.87 -6.47 5.24
N TYR A 382 -7.63 -6.70 6.31
CA TYR A 382 -7.41 -6.06 7.60
C TYR A 382 -6.06 -6.44 8.23
N THR A 383 -5.73 -7.74 8.30
CA THR A 383 -4.44 -8.21 8.85
C THR A 383 -3.25 -7.62 8.10
N ALA A 384 -3.31 -7.57 6.77
CA ALA A 384 -2.26 -6.97 5.96
C ALA A 384 -2.08 -5.47 6.27
N ARG A 385 -3.18 -4.71 6.43
CA ARG A 385 -3.12 -3.28 6.83
C ARG A 385 -2.54 -3.08 8.22
N ILE A 386 -2.92 -3.92 9.17
CA ILE A 386 -2.38 -3.86 10.55
C ILE A 386 -0.88 -4.11 10.57
N VAL A 387 -0.38 -5.10 9.84
CA VAL A 387 1.06 -5.35 9.74
C VAL A 387 1.76 -4.21 9.00
N SER A 388 1.20 -3.75 7.88
CA SER A 388 1.73 -2.63 7.09
C SER A 388 1.87 -1.34 7.90
N LYS A 389 0.97 -1.09 8.85
CA LYS A 389 1.01 0.06 9.76
C LYS A 389 2.36 0.22 10.46
N TYR A 390 3.01 -0.88 10.81
CA TYR A 390 4.29 -0.90 11.53
C TYR A 390 5.51 -0.77 10.61
N ARG A 391 5.29 -0.64 9.28
CA ARG A 391 6.36 -0.43 8.28
C ARG A 391 7.52 -1.41 8.39
N PRO A 392 7.26 -2.74 8.36
CA PRO A 392 8.34 -3.73 8.47
C PRO A 392 9.31 -3.65 7.29
N GLU A 393 10.58 -4.02 7.55
CA GLU A 393 11.59 -4.15 6.50
C GLU A 393 11.29 -5.33 5.57
N SER A 394 10.86 -6.47 6.16
CA SER A 394 10.43 -7.64 5.39
C SER A 394 9.21 -7.33 4.53
N PRO A 395 9.14 -7.83 3.27
CA PRO A 395 7.96 -7.69 2.44
C PRO A 395 6.75 -8.39 3.07
N ILE A 396 5.55 -7.84 2.86
CA ILE A 396 4.29 -8.41 3.33
C ILE A 396 3.62 -9.09 2.12
N ILE A 397 3.43 -10.40 2.20
CA ILE A 397 2.71 -11.18 1.20
C ILE A 397 1.34 -11.51 1.77
N ALA A 398 0.30 -10.97 1.16
CA ALA A 398 -1.07 -11.14 1.65
C ALA A 398 -1.87 -12.07 0.72
N VAL A 399 -2.34 -13.18 1.27
CA VAL A 399 -3.14 -14.17 0.53
C VAL A 399 -4.60 -14.03 0.93
N THR A 400 -5.47 -13.91 -0.06
CA THR A 400 -6.92 -13.81 0.10
C THR A 400 -7.64 -14.63 -0.95
N SER A 401 -8.84 -15.14 -0.64
CA SER A 401 -9.72 -15.81 -1.61
C SER A 401 -10.67 -14.84 -2.33
N ASN A 402 -10.69 -13.57 -1.92
CA ASN A 402 -11.59 -12.55 -2.44
C ASN A 402 -10.88 -11.66 -3.47
N GLU A 403 -11.35 -11.64 -4.71
CA GLU A 403 -10.77 -10.84 -5.80
C GLU A 403 -10.81 -9.32 -5.53
N ARG A 404 -11.88 -8.80 -4.92
CA ARG A 404 -11.96 -7.37 -4.60
C ARG A 404 -10.92 -6.99 -3.54
N VAL A 405 -10.77 -7.83 -2.51
CA VAL A 405 -9.72 -7.64 -1.49
C VAL A 405 -8.34 -7.72 -2.13
N TYR A 406 -8.10 -8.72 -2.99
CA TYR A 406 -6.85 -8.85 -3.75
C TYR A 406 -6.50 -7.54 -4.48
N ARG A 407 -7.46 -6.95 -5.22
CA ARG A 407 -7.22 -5.70 -5.93
C ARG A 407 -6.97 -4.52 -4.98
N ARG A 408 -7.73 -4.40 -3.90
CA ARG A 408 -7.55 -3.32 -2.89
C ARG A 408 -6.20 -3.36 -2.20
N LEU A 409 -5.59 -4.54 -2.04
CA LEU A 409 -4.24 -4.68 -1.48
C LEU A 409 -3.18 -3.94 -2.33
N ALA A 410 -3.45 -3.62 -3.59
CA ALA A 410 -2.56 -2.86 -4.45
C ALA A 410 -2.26 -1.43 -3.93
N LEU A 411 -3.10 -0.87 -3.05
CA LEU A 411 -2.89 0.45 -2.44
C LEU A 411 -2.15 0.38 -1.08
N ILE A 412 -1.96 -0.81 -0.50
CA ILE A 412 -1.40 -0.93 0.85
C ILE A 412 0.13 -1.00 0.80
N TRP A 413 0.78 -0.14 1.57
CA TRP A 413 2.24 -0.04 1.63
C TRP A 413 2.90 -1.39 1.96
N GLY A 414 3.94 -1.75 1.21
CA GLY A 414 4.73 -2.95 1.44
C GLY A 414 4.02 -4.28 1.19
N VAL A 415 2.74 -4.26 0.80
CA VAL A 415 1.93 -5.47 0.60
C VAL A 415 1.95 -5.90 -0.86
N GLN A 416 2.23 -7.18 -1.08
CA GLN A 416 1.98 -7.88 -2.34
C GLN A 416 0.81 -8.84 -2.14
N GLY A 417 -0.32 -8.57 -2.80
CA GLY A 417 -1.49 -9.42 -2.77
C GLY A 417 -1.32 -10.65 -3.65
N LEU A 418 -1.87 -11.78 -3.19
CA LEU A 418 -2.00 -13.02 -3.96
C LEU A 418 -3.42 -13.57 -3.81
N LEU A 419 -3.94 -14.12 -4.90
CA LEU A 419 -5.24 -14.78 -4.90
C LEU A 419 -5.02 -16.28 -4.58
N GLY A 420 -5.54 -16.71 -3.44
CA GLY A 420 -5.53 -18.09 -2.96
C GLY A 420 -6.91 -18.73 -3.04
N THR A 421 -6.99 -19.97 -2.58
CA THR A 421 -8.26 -20.70 -2.42
C THR A 421 -8.88 -20.43 -1.06
N LYS A 422 -10.20 -20.58 -0.96
CA LYS A 422 -10.92 -20.45 0.31
C LYS A 422 -10.56 -21.65 1.21
N SER A 423 -10.25 -21.37 2.46
CA SER A 423 -9.90 -22.35 3.48
C SER A 423 -11.01 -22.46 4.53
N SER A 424 -11.19 -23.63 5.09
CA SER A 424 -12.20 -23.91 6.13
C SER A 424 -11.60 -24.08 7.53
N THR A 425 -10.32 -24.41 7.61
CA THR A 425 -9.59 -24.59 8.87
C THR A 425 -8.36 -23.70 8.94
N THR A 426 -7.84 -23.48 10.16
CA THR A 426 -6.62 -22.70 10.36
C THR A 426 -5.41 -23.34 9.69
N ASP A 427 -5.27 -24.66 9.79
CA ASP A 427 -4.12 -25.37 9.19
C ASP A 427 -4.16 -25.28 7.67
N GLU A 428 -5.32 -25.52 7.04
CA GLU A 428 -5.51 -25.35 5.60
C GLU A 428 -5.19 -23.92 5.14
N MET A 429 -5.62 -22.90 5.92
CA MET A 429 -5.34 -21.50 5.63
C MET A 429 -3.83 -21.21 5.66
N LEU A 430 -3.10 -21.74 6.64
CA LEU A 430 -1.65 -21.59 6.74
C LEU A 430 -0.95 -22.26 5.55
N ASP A 431 -1.37 -23.48 5.20
CA ASP A 431 -0.80 -24.26 4.10
C ASP A 431 -1.04 -23.58 2.75
N VAL A 432 -2.27 -23.09 2.49
CA VAL A 432 -2.60 -22.32 1.28
C VAL A 432 -1.73 -21.06 1.20
N THR A 433 -1.55 -20.37 2.32
CA THR A 433 -0.76 -19.12 2.35
C THR A 433 0.70 -19.37 2.01
N VAL A 434 1.31 -20.39 2.60
CA VAL A 434 2.72 -20.77 2.35
C VAL A 434 2.87 -21.31 0.92
N SER A 435 2.02 -22.22 0.50
CA SER A 435 2.08 -22.84 -0.83
C SER A 435 1.91 -21.81 -1.95
N LYS A 436 1.02 -20.83 -1.75
CA LYS A 436 0.80 -19.75 -2.73
C LYS A 436 2.01 -18.82 -2.83
N ALA A 437 2.60 -18.41 -1.70
CA ALA A 437 3.80 -17.60 -1.69
C ALA A 437 4.99 -18.31 -2.36
N LEU A 438 5.12 -19.62 -2.13
CA LEU A 438 6.16 -20.47 -2.75
C LEU A 438 5.94 -20.64 -4.26
N SER A 439 4.71 -20.89 -4.71
CA SER A 439 4.38 -21.08 -6.13
C SER A 439 4.59 -19.81 -6.98
N GLU A 440 4.52 -18.63 -6.35
CA GLU A 440 4.79 -17.33 -7.00
C GLU A 440 6.27 -16.90 -6.83
N GLU A 441 7.13 -17.78 -6.33
CA GLU A 441 8.58 -17.55 -6.15
C GLU A 441 8.89 -16.31 -5.27
N LEU A 442 7.97 -15.94 -4.37
CA LEU A 442 8.16 -14.81 -3.45
C LEU A 442 8.90 -15.22 -2.17
N VAL A 443 8.95 -16.49 -1.92
CA VAL A 443 9.72 -17.14 -0.86
C VAL A 443 10.29 -18.45 -1.41
N SER A 444 11.36 -18.93 -0.80
CA SER A 444 12.05 -20.15 -1.19
C SER A 444 11.99 -21.20 -0.07
N ARG A 445 12.18 -22.46 -0.42
CA ARG A 445 12.38 -23.51 0.60
C ARG A 445 13.60 -23.16 1.44
N GLY A 446 13.46 -23.29 2.75
CA GLY A 446 14.48 -22.90 3.69
C GLY A 446 14.32 -21.48 4.25
N ASP A 447 13.48 -20.65 3.65
CA ASP A 447 13.23 -19.30 4.17
C ASP A 447 12.51 -19.32 5.53
N LEU A 448 12.95 -18.45 6.43
CA LEU A 448 12.22 -18.15 7.66
C LEU A 448 11.19 -17.05 7.38
N VAL A 449 9.94 -17.32 7.70
CA VAL A 449 8.84 -16.37 7.56
C VAL A 449 8.06 -16.22 8.86
N VAL A 450 7.39 -15.07 9.00
CA VAL A 450 6.43 -14.84 10.07
C VAL A 450 5.03 -14.82 9.47
N ILE A 451 4.17 -15.73 9.93
CA ILE A 451 2.79 -15.82 9.45
C ILE A 451 1.85 -15.13 10.44
N SER A 452 0.92 -14.34 9.95
CA SER A 452 -0.12 -13.70 10.77
C SER A 452 -1.50 -13.87 10.15
N ALA A 453 -2.50 -14.08 11.00
CA ALA A 453 -3.88 -14.28 10.58
C ALA A 453 -4.88 -13.89 11.66
N GLY A 454 -6.15 -13.80 11.28
CA GLY A 454 -7.29 -13.80 12.21
C GLY A 454 -7.89 -15.21 12.32
N VAL A 455 -8.07 -15.69 13.53
CA VAL A 455 -8.73 -16.96 13.82
C VAL A 455 -9.88 -16.75 14.81
N PRO A 456 -11.03 -17.49 14.66
CA PRO A 456 -11.31 -18.51 13.65
C PRO A 456 -11.43 -17.97 12.23
N VAL A 457 -11.23 -18.87 11.24
CA VAL A 457 -11.33 -18.52 9.82
C VAL A 457 -12.73 -18.01 9.49
N GLY A 458 -12.83 -16.93 8.72
CA GLY A 458 -14.11 -16.31 8.32
C GLY A 458 -14.57 -15.15 9.22
N GLU A 459 -13.96 -14.91 10.38
CA GLU A 459 -14.21 -13.72 11.18
C GLU A 459 -13.34 -12.55 10.70
N THR A 460 -13.98 -11.47 10.24
CA THR A 460 -13.30 -10.27 9.78
C THR A 460 -12.93 -9.34 10.94
N GLY A 461 -11.86 -8.54 10.77
CA GLY A 461 -11.44 -7.54 11.76
C GLY A 461 -10.65 -8.08 12.94
N THR A 462 -10.30 -9.37 12.93
CA THR A 462 -9.45 -10.00 13.94
C THR A 462 -8.05 -10.25 13.38
N THR A 463 -7.02 -9.93 14.18
CA THR A 463 -5.63 -10.34 13.93
C THR A 463 -5.10 -10.80 15.29
N ASN A 464 -5.08 -12.11 15.53
CA ASN A 464 -4.82 -12.69 16.84
C ASN A 464 -3.87 -13.90 16.82
N LEU A 465 -3.32 -14.24 15.63
CA LEU A 465 -2.36 -15.33 15.46
C LEU A 465 -1.05 -14.79 14.90
N MET A 466 0.06 -15.25 15.47
CA MET A 466 1.41 -15.12 14.93
C MET A 466 2.10 -16.49 15.01
N LYS A 467 2.75 -16.91 13.91
CA LYS A 467 3.53 -18.15 13.84
C LYS A 467 4.84 -17.88 13.11
N VAL A 468 5.96 -18.24 13.71
CA VAL A 468 7.26 -18.31 13.02
C VAL A 468 7.33 -19.66 12.32
N HIS A 469 7.67 -19.65 11.04
CA HIS A 469 7.65 -20.84 10.21
C HIS A 469 8.84 -20.86 9.24
N VAL A 470 9.50 -22.02 9.14
CA VAL A 470 10.51 -22.28 8.11
C VAL A 470 9.82 -22.96 6.93
N ILE A 471 9.98 -22.42 5.74
CA ILE A 471 9.38 -22.98 4.52
C ILE A 471 10.16 -24.21 4.10
N GLY A 472 9.56 -25.40 4.24
CA GLY A 472 10.15 -26.67 3.86
C GLY A 472 9.36 -27.83 4.45
N GLU A 473 9.42 -28.98 3.81
CA GLU A 473 8.96 -30.23 4.43
C GLU A 473 10.00 -30.65 5.44
N THR A 474 9.57 -30.82 6.70
CA THR A 474 10.31 -31.66 7.64
C THR A 474 10.28 -33.08 7.07
N VAL A 475 11.40 -33.53 6.53
CA VAL A 475 11.48 -34.82 5.83
C VAL A 475 11.57 -35.94 6.84
N ALA A 476 12.20 -35.66 7.99
CA ALA A 476 12.41 -36.62 9.05
C ALA A 476 12.47 -35.94 10.41
N LYS A 477 12.13 -36.69 11.44
CA LYS A 477 12.18 -36.22 12.81
C LYS A 477 12.81 -37.28 13.72
N GLY A 478 13.65 -36.84 14.63
CA GLY A 478 14.28 -37.68 15.63
C GLY A 478 14.47 -36.92 16.92
N GLN A 479 15.31 -37.45 17.78
CA GLN A 479 15.71 -36.79 19.02
C GLN A 479 16.97 -35.94 18.81
N GLY A 480 16.81 -34.63 18.89
CA GLY A 480 17.90 -33.68 18.68
C GLY A 480 18.84 -33.56 19.88
N ILE A 481 20.12 -33.43 19.61
CA ILE A 481 21.20 -33.26 20.59
C ILE A 481 22.08 -32.09 20.14
N GLY A 482 22.18 -31.10 20.99
CA GLY A 482 22.86 -29.84 20.73
C GLY A 482 21.87 -28.69 20.55
N ARG A 483 22.40 -27.47 20.38
CA ARG A 483 21.60 -26.26 20.21
C ARG A 483 21.87 -25.59 18.87
N TYR A 484 22.49 -26.31 17.95
CA TYR A 484 22.94 -25.78 16.69
C TYR A 484 22.17 -26.40 15.53
N THR A 485 22.12 -25.66 14.44
CA THR A 485 21.61 -26.10 13.16
C THR A 485 22.75 -26.10 12.16
N ALA A 486 22.82 -27.10 11.30
CA ALA A 486 23.81 -27.17 10.23
C ALA A 486 23.18 -27.64 8.94
N ALA A 487 23.56 -27.00 7.82
CA ALA A 487 23.17 -27.39 6.47
C ALA A 487 24.40 -27.89 5.70
N GLY A 488 24.27 -29.05 5.06
CA GLY A 488 25.36 -29.64 4.31
C GLY A 488 24.91 -30.78 3.39
N ARG A 489 25.84 -31.25 2.59
CA ARG A 489 25.58 -32.38 1.70
C ARG A 489 25.64 -33.69 2.45
N VAL A 490 24.67 -34.55 2.18
CA VAL A 490 24.53 -35.86 2.79
C VAL A 490 25.63 -36.81 2.30
N VAL A 491 26.16 -37.57 3.25
CA VAL A 491 26.94 -38.78 2.99
C VAL A 491 26.25 -39.93 3.73
N VAL A 492 25.63 -40.84 2.96
CA VAL A 492 25.01 -42.06 3.49
C VAL A 492 26.05 -43.16 3.64
N ALA A 493 26.16 -43.74 4.80
CA ALA A 493 27.10 -44.83 5.08
C ALA A 493 26.48 -45.94 5.91
N GLY A 494 26.68 -47.18 5.47
CA GLY A 494 26.22 -48.38 6.17
C GLY A 494 27.28 -49.00 7.09
N SER A 495 28.56 -48.58 7.00
CA SER A 495 29.66 -49.06 7.79
C SER A 495 30.71 -47.99 8.09
N ALA A 496 31.61 -48.24 9.05
CA ALA A 496 32.70 -47.34 9.37
C ALA A 496 33.70 -47.15 8.19
N GLU A 497 33.97 -48.23 7.46
CA GLU A 497 34.80 -48.16 6.26
C GLU A 497 34.24 -47.25 5.20
N GLU A 498 32.94 -47.39 4.90
CA GLU A 498 32.22 -46.58 3.95
C GLU A 498 32.14 -45.09 4.38
N ALA A 499 31.84 -44.84 5.67
CA ALA A 499 31.79 -43.50 6.20
C ALA A 499 33.16 -42.79 6.09
N ASN A 500 34.23 -43.47 6.50
CA ASN A 500 35.58 -42.90 6.44
C ASN A 500 36.09 -42.69 5.02
N ALA A 501 35.65 -43.49 4.03
CA ALA A 501 36.03 -43.38 2.63
C ALA A 501 35.28 -42.27 1.91
N LYS A 502 33.97 -42.06 2.20
CA LYS A 502 33.09 -41.11 1.50
C LYS A 502 33.10 -39.71 2.15
N MET A 503 33.36 -39.64 3.46
CA MET A 503 33.15 -38.43 4.23
C MET A 503 34.10 -37.31 3.80
N THR A 504 33.50 -36.14 3.49
CA THR A 504 34.22 -34.90 3.19
C THR A 504 33.96 -33.87 4.28
N GLU A 505 34.88 -32.92 4.42
CA GLU A 505 34.76 -31.86 5.42
C GLU A 505 33.52 -31.02 5.15
N GLY A 506 32.68 -30.80 6.17
CA GLY A 506 31.46 -30.04 6.06
C GLY A 506 30.24 -30.82 5.53
N ALA A 507 30.33 -32.13 5.37
CA ALA A 507 29.19 -32.98 5.00
C ALA A 507 28.35 -33.41 6.22
N VAL A 508 27.11 -33.83 5.98
CA VAL A 508 26.22 -34.42 6.99
C VAL A 508 26.28 -35.94 6.88
N LEU A 509 26.72 -36.59 7.94
CA LEU A 509 26.78 -38.05 7.99
C LEU A 509 25.40 -38.64 8.36
N VAL A 510 24.87 -39.50 7.49
CA VAL A 510 23.65 -40.29 7.72
C VAL A 510 24.02 -41.76 7.81
N THR A 511 23.76 -42.38 8.95
CA THR A 511 24.16 -43.76 9.21
C THR A 511 23.18 -44.49 10.16
N GLN A 512 23.31 -45.81 10.28
CA GLN A 512 22.47 -46.56 11.20
C GLN A 512 22.78 -46.22 12.66
N ALA A 513 24.05 -46.25 13.03
CA ALA A 513 24.58 -45.90 14.35
C ALA A 513 26.05 -45.51 14.19
N THR A 514 26.63 -44.80 15.17
CA THR A 514 28.07 -44.52 15.21
C THR A 514 28.79 -45.36 16.23
N ASP A 515 30.03 -45.68 15.94
CA ASP A 515 30.96 -46.37 16.82
C ASP A 515 32.35 -45.72 16.83
N LYS A 516 33.31 -46.33 17.55
CA LYS A 516 34.69 -45.82 17.65
C LYS A 516 35.43 -45.82 16.31
N ASP A 517 35.10 -46.72 15.42
CA ASP A 517 35.80 -46.86 14.11
C ASP A 517 35.31 -45.80 13.12
N MET A 518 34.14 -45.20 13.37
CA MET A 518 33.59 -44.05 12.60
C MET A 518 34.13 -42.68 13.02
N MET A 519 34.90 -42.58 14.11
CA MET A 519 35.39 -41.30 14.62
C MET A 519 36.03 -40.39 13.55
N PRO A 520 36.91 -40.88 12.63
CA PRO A 520 37.51 -40.04 11.60
C PRO A 520 36.47 -39.41 10.65
N ALA A 521 35.34 -40.08 10.40
CA ALA A 521 34.25 -39.54 9.60
C ALA A 521 33.42 -38.53 10.41
N VAL A 522 33.13 -38.82 11.69
CA VAL A 522 32.35 -37.92 12.57
C VAL A 522 33.09 -36.61 12.83
N GLU A 523 34.42 -36.63 12.99
CA GLU A 523 35.24 -35.42 13.16
C GLU A 523 35.22 -34.47 11.97
N LYS A 524 34.96 -34.98 10.75
CA LYS A 524 34.78 -34.18 9.53
C LYS A 524 33.33 -33.70 9.31
N ALA A 525 32.39 -34.31 10.06
CA ALA A 525 30.97 -34.05 9.87
C ALA A 525 30.56 -32.67 10.37
N LEU A 526 29.74 -31.99 9.61
CA LEU A 526 29.07 -30.77 10.04
C LEU A 526 27.87 -31.09 10.94
N ALA A 527 27.21 -32.23 10.70
CA ALA A 527 26.14 -32.80 11.53
C ALA A 527 26.09 -34.33 11.36
N VAL A 528 25.42 -35.00 12.30
CA VAL A 528 25.22 -36.47 12.27
C VAL A 528 23.75 -36.81 12.45
N VAL A 529 23.25 -37.71 11.61
CA VAL A 529 21.90 -38.27 11.67
C VAL A 529 22.02 -39.79 11.81
N THR A 530 21.35 -40.36 12.82
CA THR A 530 21.36 -41.83 13.00
C THR A 530 19.95 -42.41 13.08
N GLU A 531 19.80 -43.62 12.52
CA GLU A 531 18.53 -44.37 12.59
C GLU A 531 18.28 -44.88 14.00
N GLU A 532 19.34 -45.35 14.64
CA GLU A 532 19.29 -45.89 15.98
C GLU A 532 19.89 -44.93 17.01
N GLY A 533 19.44 -45.02 18.23
CA GLY A 533 20.01 -44.33 19.37
C GLY A 533 19.05 -43.43 20.12
N GLY A 534 19.53 -42.92 21.23
CA GLY A 534 18.88 -41.96 22.13
C GLY A 534 19.90 -41.02 22.72
N LEU A 535 19.52 -40.22 23.71
CA LEU A 535 20.39 -39.20 24.36
C LEU A 535 21.71 -39.75 24.95
N THR A 536 21.79 -41.04 25.18
CA THR A 536 22.98 -41.72 25.71
C THR A 536 23.75 -42.51 24.66
N SER A 537 23.37 -42.45 23.41
CA SER A 537 24.04 -43.13 22.29
C SER A 537 25.43 -42.55 22.03
N HIS A 538 26.30 -43.34 21.39
CA HIS A 538 27.62 -42.90 20.98
C HIS A 538 27.59 -41.61 20.16
N ALA A 539 26.68 -41.52 19.16
CA ALA A 539 26.47 -40.32 18.33
C ALA A 539 26.13 -39.09 19.20
N ALA A 540 25.24 -39.23 20.16
CA ALA A 540 24.83 -38.17 21.07
C ALA A 540 26.00 -37.64 21.92
N VAL A 541 26.75 -38.54 22.53
CA VAL A 541 27.88 -38.19 23.41
C VAL A 541 29.00 -37.53 22.60
N VAL A 542 29.33 -38.08 21.45
CA VAL A 542 30.38 -37.54 20.58
C VAL A 542 29.98 -36.19 19.99
N GLY A 543 28.73 -36.03 19.53
CA GLY A 543 28.21 -34.77 19.03
C GLY A 543 28.27 -33.63 20.06
N LEU A 544 27.91 -33.92 21.30
CA LEU A 544 28.05 -32.94 22.39
C LEU A 544 29.51 -32.55 22.64
N ASN A 545 30.43 -33.52 22.60
CA ASN A 545 31.86 -33.26 22.82
C ASN A 545 32.49 -32.45 21.67
N LEU A 546 32.10 -32.73 20.44
CA LEU A 546 32.60 -32.03 19.25
C LEU A 546 31.86 -30.70 18.97
N GLY A 547 30.72 -30.47 19.66
CA GLY A 547 29.90 -29.26 19.43
C GLY A 547 29.19 -29.25 18.11
N ILE A 548 28.87 -30.39 17.51
CA ILE A 548 28.15 -30.54 16.26
C ILE A 548 26.70 -30.98 16.50
N PRO A 549 25.72 -30.52 15.68
CA PRO A 549 24.33 -30.95 15.78
C PRO A 549 24.18 -32.45 15.45
N VAL A 550 23.43 -33.17 16.29
CA VAL A 550 23.13 -34.57 16.08
C VAL A 550 21.62 -34.81 16.22
N VAL A 551 21.04 -35.61 15.34
CA VAL A 551 19.66 -36.09 15.46
C VAL A 551 19.69 -37.63 15.41
N VAL A 552 19.20 -38.25 16.46
CA VAL A 552 19.18 -39.72 16.62
C VAL A 552 17.75 -40.26 16.58
N GLY A 553 17.60 -41.55 16.28
CA GLY A 553 16.29 -42.20 16.19
C GLY A 553 15.44 -41.76 14.99
N VAL A 554 16.07 -41.48 13.89
CA VAL A 554 15.40 -41.13 12.64
C VAL A 554 15.12 -42.41 11.84
N GLU A 555 13.88 -42.86 11.86
CA GLU A 555 13.47 -44.11 11.18
C GLU A 555 13.84 -44.05 9.67
N GLU A 556 14.49 -45.11 9.18
CA GLU A 556 14.83 -45.30 7.76
C GLU A 556 15.68 -44.15 7.14
N ALA A 557 16.46 -43.40 7.92
CA ALA A 557 17.19 -42.23 7.47
C ALA A 557 18.07 -42.53 6.24
N ARG A 558 18.74 -43.69 6.19
CA ARG A 558 19.59 -44.10 5.05
C ARG A 558 18.80 -44.34 3.76
N SER A 559 17.49 -44.59 3.86
CA SER A 559 16.60 -44.76 2.72
C SER A 559 15.89 -43.45 2.32
N LEU A 560 15.79 -42.51 3.25
CA LEU A 560 15.14 -41.20 3.04
C LEU A 560 16.04 -40.21 2.32
N PHE A 561 17.36 -40.34 2.48
CA PHE A 561 18.33 -39.39 1.94
C PHE A 561 19.27 -40.05 0.94
N GLU A 562 19.72 -39.29 -0.07
CA GLU A 562 20.66 -39.72 -1.09
C GLU A 562 22.03 -39.05 -0.91
N ASP A 563 23.12 -39.74 -1.32
CA ASP A 563 24.48 -39.16 -1.32
C ASP A 563 24.52 -37.87 -2.17
N GLY A 564 25.03 -36.79 -1.57
CA GLY A 564 25.16 -35.49 -2.22
C GLY A 564 23.92 -34.61 -2.17
N GLU A 565 22.78 -35.09 -1.67
CA GLU A 565 21.60 -34.29 -1.39
C GLU A 565 21.93 -33.26 -0.29
N GLU A 566 21.41 -32.04 -0.42
CA GLU A 566 21.58 -31.01 0.60
C GLU A 566 20.44 -31.09 1.62
N ILE A 567 20.79 -31.17 2.91
CA ILE A 567 19.84 -31.18 4.03
C ILE A 567 20.25 -30.21 5.12
N THR A 568 19.29 -29.77 5.90
CA THR A 568 19.51 -29.01 7.14
C THR A 568 19.07 -29.85 8.35
N VAL A 569 19.96 -29.98 9.32
CA VAL A 569 19.76 -30.70 10.57
C VAL A 569 19.58 -29.70 11.71
N ASP A 570 18.36 -29.62 12.26
CA ASP A 570 18.03 -28.82 13.44
C ASP A 570 18.07 -29.70 14.70
N ALA A 571 19.19 -29.70 15.39
CA ALA A 571 19.34 -30.47 16.59
C ALA A 571 18.56 -29.88 17.78
N SER A 572 18.13 -28.64 17.73
CA SER A 572 17.36 -28.02 18.82
C SER A 572 15.93 -28.55 18.88
N ARG A 573 15.36 -28.93 17.72
CA ARG A 573 13.99 -29.45 17.54
C ARG A 573 13.95 -30.93 17.18
N GLY A 574 15.08 -31.47 16.72
CA GLY A 574 15.15 -32.80 16.14
C GLY A 574 14.55 -32.94 14.77
N ASP A 575 14.39 -31.84 14.04
CA ASP A 575 13.80 -31.78 12.70
C ASP A 575 14.90 -31.78 11.62
N ILE A 576 14.63 -32.46 10.50
CA ILE A 576 15.51 -32.50 9.33
C ILE A 576 14.73 -31.99 8.11
N TYR A 577 15.31 -31.01 7.42
CA TYR A 577 14.70 -30.35 6.25
C TYR A 577 15.48 -30.69 4.98
N ARG A 578 14.80 -30.77 3.82
CA ARG A 578 15.48 -30.81 2.51
C ARG A 578 15.98 -29.41 2.13
N GLY A 579 17.22 -29.37 1.63
CA GLY A 579 17.86 -28.12 1.22
C GLY A 579 18.39 -27.31 2.39
N HIS A 580 18.76 -26.07 2.09
CA HIS A 580 19.23 -25.12 3.10
C HIS A 580 18.04 -24.44 3.78
N ALA A 581 17.83 -24.68 5.06
CA ALA A 581 16.81 -24.04 5.89
C ALA A 581 17.46 -23.05 6.87
N SER A 582 16.97 -21.80 6.87
CA SER A 582 17.39 -20.79 7.85
C SER A 582 16.68 -21.06 9.19
N VAL A 583 17.18 -22.03 9.93
CA VAL A 583 16.68 -22.35 11.28
C VAL A 583 17.58 -21.65 12.29
N LEU A 584 16.96 -20.97 13.27
CA LEU A 584 17.65 -20.20 14.31
C LEU A 584 17.96 -21.08 15.51
#